data_11f63007493ba3e69ce4e74ede865d1a
#
_entry.id   11f63007493ba3e69ce4e74ede865d1a
#
_cell.length_a   1.000
_cell.length_b   1.000
_cell.length_c   1.000
_cell.angle_alpha   90.00
_cell.angle_beta   90.00
_cell.angle_gamma   90.00
#
_symmetry.space_group_name_H-M   'P 1'
#
loop_
_entity.id
_entity.type
_entity.pdbx_description
1 polymer ?
#
loop_
_entity_poly.entity_id
_entity_poly.type
_entity_poly.pdbx_seq_one_letter_code
_entity_poly.pdbx_strand_id
1 'polypeptide(L)'
;MLNDEIKDYWEDESYVYSDIIKKSLDDEGKNAWADLVLGNAPKKEKLEILDVGTGPGFFPVLLGEKGHHVTGIDITENMIRRAAENISAAGVKADLAVMDCQNIQYHDESFDLVVCRDLTWTLADPLSLIHI
;
A
#
# COMPACT_ATOMS: atom_id res chain seq x y z
N MET A 1 -11.98 6.24 20.00
CA MET A 1 -10.88 7.03 19.39
C MET A 1 -11.09 7.09 17.90
N LEU A 2 -10.78 8.20 17.26
CA LEU A 2 -11.00 8.36 15.81
C LEU A 2 -10.23 7.31 14.99
N ASN A 3 -8.99 7.00 15.36
CA ASN A 3 -8.21 5.97 14.66
C ASN A 3 -8.83 4.59 14.79
N ASP A 4 -9.43 4.28 15.92
CA ASP A 4 -10.10 2.99 16.14
C ASP A 4 -11.36 2.88 15.27
N GLU A 5 -12.11 3.98 15.15
CA GLU A 5 -13.30 4.02 14.29
C GLU A 5 -12.93 3.87 12.81
N ILE A 6 -11.85 4.51 12.36
CA ILE A 6 -11.33 4.38 11.01
C ILE A 6 -10.89 2.94 10.75
N LYS A 7 -10.17 2.35 11.71
CA LYS A 7 -9.74 0.96 11.61
C LYS A 7 -10.93 0.01 11.49
N ASP A 8 -11.94 0.16 12.35
CA ASP A 8 -13.12 -0.70 12.33
C ASP A 8 -13.87 -0.60 11.01
N TYR A 9 -14.00 0.61 10.45
CA TYR A 9 -14.60 0.81 9.14
C TYR A 9 -13.90 -0.04 8.06
N TRP A 10 -12.58 0.04 7.97
CA TRP A 10 -11.82 -0.68 6.96
C TRP A 10 -11.76 -2.18 7.21
N GLU A 11 -11.83 -2.63 8.49
CA GLU A 11 -11.96 -4.04 8.80
C GLU A 11 -13.25 -4.62 8.18
N ASP A 12 -14.36 -3.90 8.30
CA ASP A 12 -15.64 -4.32 7.75
C ASP A 12 -15.68 -4.24 6.22
N GLU A 13 -15.03 -3.24 5.62
CA GLU A 13 -15.05 -2.99 4.18
C GLU A 13 -14.01 -3.81 3.40
N SER A 14 -13.15 -4.58 4.07
CA SER A 14 -12.01 -5.23 3.44
C SER A 14 -12.39 -6.18 2.29
N TYR A 15 -13.49 -6.91 2.39
CA TYR A 15 -13.94 -7.81 1.33
C TYR A 15 -14.36 -7.07 0.07
N VAL A 16 -15.23 -6.07 0.22
CA VAL A 16 -15.74 -5.30 -0.90
C VAL A 16 -14.61 -4.55 -1.60
N TYR A 17 -13.76 -3.90 -0.80
CA TYR A 17 -12.64 -3.14 -1.33
C TYR A 17 -11.61 -4.04 -2.03
N SER A 18 -11.34 -5.22 -1.48
CA SER A 18 -10.44 -6.19 -2.10
C SER A 18 -10.94 -6.63 -3.47
N ASP A 19 -12.25 -6.86 -3.63
CA ASP A 19 -12.81 -7.24 -4.93
C ASP A 19 -12.70 -6.11 -5.94
N ILE A 20 -12.91 -4.86 -5.52
CA ILE A 20 -12.73 -3.70 -6.39
C ILE A 20 -11.29 -3.59 -6.87
N ILE A 21 -10.33 -3.78 -5.98
CA ILE A 21 -8.91 -3.70 -6.32
C ILE A 21 -8.48 -4.85 -7.22
N LYS A 22 -8.99 -6.06 -7.01
CA LYS A 22 -8.70 -7.19 -7.92
C LYS A 22 -9.10 -6.89 -9.35
N LYS A 23 -10.26 -6.27 -9.53
CA LYS A 23 -10.73 -5.84 -10.86
C LYS A 23 -9.79 -4.77 -11.44
N SER A 24 -9.31 -3.85 -10.60
CA SER A 24 -8.37 -2.82 -11.02
C SER A 24 -7.03 -3.41 -11.46
N LEU A 25 -6.58 -4.50 -10.82
CA LEU A 25 -5.34 -5.19 -11.19
C LEU A 25 -5.43 -5.88 -12.55
N ASP A 26 -6.62 -6.30 -12.95
CA ASP A 26 -6.86 -6.94 -14.24
C ASP A 26 -7.11 -5.93 -15.36
N ASP A 27 -7.22 -4.65 -15.01
CA ASP A 27 -7.53 -3.57 -15.94
C ASP A 27 -6.24 -2.97 -16.54
N GLU A 28 -6.36 -2.39 -17.75
CA GLU A 28 -5.28 -1.63 -18.41
C GLU A 28 -4.82 -0.45 -17.55
N GLY A 29 -5.67 0.06 -16.67
CA GLY A 29 -5.34 1.13 -15.72
C GLY A 29 -4.14 0.83 -14.84
N LYS A 30 -3.83 -0.44 -14.59
CA LYS A 30 -2.67 -0.79 -13.76
C LYS A 30 -1.34 -0.32 -14.37
N ASN A 31 -1.21 -0.37 -15.69
CA ASN A 31 0.00 0.11 -16.37
C ASN A 31 0.12 1.64 -16.26
N ALA A 32 -0.99 2.36 -16.34
CA ALA A 32 -0.99 3.80 -16.16
C ALA A 32 -0.54 4.20 -14.74
N TRP A 33 -0.99 3.46 -13.73
CA TRP A 33 -0.54 3.67 -12.35
C TRP A 33 0.95 3.40 -12.18
N ALA A 34 1.44 2.29 -12.76
CA ALA A 34 2.87 1.98 -12.71
C ALA A 34 3.71 3.06 -13.36
N ASP A 35 3.31 3.53 -14.54
CA ASP A 35 4.03 4.57 -15.26
C ASP A 35 4.04 5.88 -14.47
N LEU A 36 2.92 6.24 -13.85
CA LEU A 36 2.83 7.44 -13.03
C LEU A 36 3.78 7.37 -11.83
N VAL A 37 3.75 6.27 -11.09
CA VAL A 37 4.58 6.09 -9.90
C VAL A 37 6.05 6.04 -10.27
N LEU A 38 6.43 5.18 -11.21
CA LEU A 38 7.82 4.96 -11.58
C LEU A 38 8.40 6.14 -12.37
N GLY A 39 7.58 6.87 -13.09
CA GLY A 39 7.98 8.09 -13.78
C GLY A 39 8.40 9.20 -12.83
N ASN A 40 7.94 9.19 -11.60
CA ASN A 40 8.26 10.17 -10.56
C ASN A 40 9.22 9.63 -9.50
N ALA A 41 9.75 8.43 -9.69
CA ALA A 41 10.65 7.77 -8.74
C ALA A 41 12.11 7.96 -9.15
N PRO A 42 13.06 7.74 -8.21
CA PRO A 42 14.48 7.68 -8.56
C PRO A 42 14.76 6.61 -9.63
N LYS A 43 15.73 6.86 -10.49
CA LYS A 43 16.11 5.92 -11.54
C LYS A 43 17.03 4.84 -10.98
N LYS A 44 16.43 3.77 -10.48
CA LYS A 44 17.12 2.58 -9.97
C LYS A 44 16.47 1.32 -10.53
N GLU A 45 17.27 0.30 -10.75
CA GLU A 45 16.79 -0.98 -11.25
C GLU A 45 15.81 -1.63 -10.26
N LYS A 46 16.13 -1.59 -8.96
CA LYS A 46 15.26 -2.11 -7.91
C LYS A 46 15.09 -1.04 -6.83
N LEU A 47 13.87 -0.56 -6.71
CA LEU A 47 13.49 0.39 -5.67
C LEU A 47 13.03 -0.32 -4.40
N GLU A 48 13.36 0.27 -3.26
CA GLU A 48 12.72 -0.05 -1.97
C GLU A 48 11.58 0.94 -1.76
N ILE A 49 10.34 0.43 -1.76
CA ILE A 49 9.13 1.26 -1.76
C ILE A 49 8.31 0.97 -0.51
N LEU A 50 7.87 2.01 0.18
CA LEU A 50 6.89 1.91 1.25
C LEU A 50 5.52 2.32 0.72
N ASP A 51 4.55 1.43 0.83
CA ASP A 51 3.15 1.70 0.48
C ASP A 51 2.35 1.91 1.77
N VAL A 52 1.99 3.17 2.03
CA VAL A 52 1.27 3.57 3.23
C VAL A 52 -0.23 3.44 2.97
N GLY A 53 -0.88 2.60 3.77
CA GLY A 53 -2.28 2.27 3.54
C GLY A 53 -2.43 1.34 2.33
N THR A 54 -1.67 0.24 2.36
CA THR A 54 -1.58 -0.68 1.21
C THR A 54 -2.91 -1.34 0.85
N GLY A 55 -3.86 -1.38 1.79
CA GLY A 55 -5.15 -2.03 1.58
C GLY A 55 -4.99 -3.48 1.14
N PRO A 56 -5.73 -3.92 0.12
CA PRO A 56 -5.62 -5.31 -0.37
C PRO A 56 -4.41 -5.55 -1.29
N GLY A 57 -3.42 -4.66 -1.31
CA GLY A 57 -2.14 -4.93 -1.95
C GLY A 57 -2.02 -4.49 -3.40
N PHE A 58 -2.69 -3.42 -3.81
CA PHE A 58 -2.63 -2.92 -5.19
C PHE A 58 -1.19 -2.61 -5.61
N PHE A 59 -0.50 -1.72 -4.90
CA PHE A 59 0.87 -1.34 -5.25
C PHE A 59 1.91 -2.45 -5.03
N PRO A 60 1.85 -3.25 -3.95
CA PRO A 60 2.75 -4.39 -3.84
C PRO A 60 2.69 -5.35 -5.03
N VAL A 61 1.50 -5.66 -5.53
CA VAL A 61 1.36 -6.52 -6.72
C VAL A 61 1.88 -5.78 -7.95
N LEU A 62 1.39 -4.58 -8.19
CA LEU A 62 1.71 -3.79 -9.38
C LEU A 62 3.21 -3.55 -9.52
N LEU A 63 3.84 -3.02 -8.47
CA LEU A 63 5.25 -2.65 -8.49
C LEU A 63 6.16 -3.87 -8.29
N GLY A 64 5.68 -4.87 -7.57
CA GLY A 64 6.38 -6.17 -7.44
C GLY A 64 6.51 -6.88 -8.77
N GLU A 65 5.49 -6.83 -9.62
CA GLU A 65 5.53 -7.38 -10.98
C GLU A 65 6.57 -6.66 -11.85
N LYS A 66 6.89 -5.42 -11.53
CA LYS A 66 7.93 -4.63 -12.22
C LYS A 66 9.34 -4.82 -11.63
N GLY A 67 9.49 -5.71 -10.67
CA GLY A 67 10.79 -6.06 -10.08
C GLY A 67 11.21 -5.23 -8.88
N HIS A 68 10.35 -4.38 -8.35
CA HIS A 68 10.64 -3.57 -7.18
C HIS A 68 10.22 -4.27 -5.90
N HIS A 69 10.87 -3.94 -4.78
CA HIS A 69 10.50 -4.47 -3.47
C HIS A 69 9.59 -3.48 -2.76
N VAL A 70 8.40 -3.93 -2.40
CA VAL A 70 7.40 -3.11 -1.71
C VAL A 70 7.16 -3.63 -0.32
N THR A 71 7.18 -2.73 0.65
CA THR A 71 6.70 -2.97 2.00
C THR A 71 5.36 -2.25 2.14
N GLY A 72 4.29 -3.01 2.37
CA GLY A 72 2.95 -2.47 2.53
C GLY A 72 2.54 -2.44 3.99
N ILE A 73 2.06 -1.31 4.46
CA ILE A 73 1.52 -1.19 5.81
C ILE A 73 0.06 -0.76 5.76
N ASP A 74 -0.70 -1.24 6.73
CA ASP A 74 -2.10 -0.87 6.89
C ASP A 74 -2.47 -1.05 8.36
N ILE A 75 -3.39 -0.22 8.84
CA ILE A 75 -3.84 -0.30 10.22
C ILE A 75 -4.79 -1.48 10.45
N THR A 76 -5.39 -2.02 9.38
CA THR A 76 -6.37 -3.09 9.49
C THR A 76 -5.74 -4.45 9.18
N GLU A 77 -5.96 -5.39 10.09
CA GLU A 77 -5.47 -6.76 9.95
C GLU A 77 -6.12 -7.48 8.76
N ASN A 78 -7.42 -7.22 8.53
CA ASN A 78 -8.14 -7.83 7.41
C ASN A 78 -7.59 -7.36 6.06
N MET A 79 -7.22 -6.09 5.91
CA MET A 79 -6.59 -5.59 4.68
C MET A 79 -5.24 -6.26 4.45
N ILE A 80 -4.41 -6.38 5.48
CA ILE A 80 -3.11 -7.06 5.37
C ILE A 80 -3.30 -8.53 4.97
N ARG A 81 -4.31 -9.20 5.51
CA ARG A 81 -4.62 -10.58 5.11
C ARG A 81 -5.02 -10.66 3.64
N ARG A 82 -5.87 -9.75 3.16
CA ARG A 82 -6.25 -9.69 1.75
C ARG A 82 -5.06 -9.37 0.86
N ALA A 83 -4.19 -8.45 1.29
CA ALA A 83 -2.96 -8.14 0.57
C ALA A 83 -2.08 -9.38 0.43
N ALA A 84 -1.89 -10.13 1.50
CA ALA A 84 -1.09 -11.36 1.47
C ALA A 84 -1.65 -12.38 0.47
N GLU A 85 -2.97 -12.55 0.45
CA GLU A 85 -3.63 -13.44 -0.51
C GLU A 85 -3.40 -12.99 -1.95
N ASN A 86 -3.58 -11.70 -2.23
CA ASN A 86 -3.44 -11.14 -3.57
C ASN A 86 -1.99 -11.17 -4.06
N ILE A 87 -1.04 -10.88 -3.19
CA ILE A 87 0.39 -10.93 -3.49
C ILE A 87 0.81 -12.36 -3.81
N SER A 88 0.36 -13.32 -3.01
CA SER A 88 0.65 -14.75 -3.25
C SER A 88 0.05 -15.22 -4.57
N ALA A 89 -1.18 -14.84 -4.87
CA ALA A 89 -1.86 -15.20 -6.11
C ALA A 89 -1.16 -14.63 -7.34
N ALA A 90 -0.55 -13.44 -7.22
CA ALA A 90 0.19 -12.81 -8.31
C ALA A 90 1.61 -13.34 -8.46
N GLY A 91 2.09 -14.15 -7.52
CA GLY A 91 3.44 -14.72 -7.59
C GLY A 91 4.56 -13.72 -7.30
N VAL A 92 4.25 -12.62 -6.65
CA VAL A 92 5.25 -11.60 -6.26
C VAL A 92 5.60 -11.74 -4.78
N LYS A 93 6.73 -11.14 -4.39
CA LYS A 93 7.18 -11.10 -3.01
C LYS A 93 7.12 -9.65 -2.51
N ALA A 94 6.54 -9.46 -1.32
CA ALA A 94 6.48 -8.17 -0.66
C ALA A 94 6.43 -8.40 0.84
N ASP A 95 6.80 -7.37 1.59
CA ASP A 95 6.67 -7.40 3.05
C ASP A 95 5.40 -6.64 3.45
N LEU A 96 4.71 -7.16 4.44
CA LEU A 96 3.47 -6.58 4.95
C LEU A 96 3.54 -6.44 6.47
N ALA A 97 2.95 -5.39 7.00
CA ALA A 97 2.84 -5.18 8.43
C ALA A 97 1.55 -4.43 8.78
N VAL A 98 0.92 -4.84 9.88
CA VAL A 98 -0.15 -4.06 10.51
C VAL A 98 0.52 -2.94 11.28
N MET A 99 0.32 -1.70 10.83
CA MET A 99 1.02 -0.55 11.38
C MET A 99 0.23 0.72 11.12
N ASP A 100 0.19 1.61 12.12
CA ASP A 100 -0.42 2.92 11.96
C ASP A 100 0.51 3.81 11.14
N CYS A 101 0.02 4.36 10.03
CA CYS A 101 0.81 5.24 9.17
C CYS A 101 1.21 6.55 9.85
N GLN A 102 0.54 6.92 10.94
CA GLN A 102 0.90 8.08 11.74
C GLN A 102 1.93 7.74 12.82
N ASN A 103 2.37 6.49 12.89
CA ASN A 103 3.39 6.01 13.83
C ASN A 103 4.24 4.93 13.16
N ILE A 104 4.96 5.31 12.11
CA ILE A 104 5.77 4.40 11.31
C ILE A 104 7.07 4.06 12.04
N GLN A 105 7.37 2.77 12.16
CA GLN A 105 8.48 2.25 12.96
C GLN A 105 9.64 1.76 12.10
N TYR A 106 9.87 2.38 10.95
CA TYR A 106 11.05 2.15 10.14
C TYR A 106 12.06 3.28 10.34
N HIS A 107 13.33 2.97 10.12
CA HIS A 107 14.37 3.99 10.16
C HIS A 107 14.18 5.00 9.02
N ASP A 108 14.62 6.24 9.24
CA ASP A 108 14.67 7.26 8.21
C ASP A 108 15.52 6.76 7.04
N GLU A 109 15.15 7.16 5.83
CA GLU A 109 15.88 6.80 4.61
C GLU A 109 15.94 5.29 4.31
N SER A 110 15.02 4.49 4.90
CA SER A 110 14.93 3.06 4.61
C SER A 110 14.35 2.78 3.22
N PHE A 111 13.68 3.76 2.63
CA PHE A 111 12.97 3.59 1.35
C PHE A 111 13.41 4.65 0.34
N ASP A 112 13.41 4.25 -0.93
CA ASP A 112 13.66 5.15 -2.05
C ASP A 112 12.43 5.96 -2.43
N LEU A 113 11.24 5.42 -2.15
CA LEU A 113 9.96 6.01 -2.54
C LEU A 113 8.90 5.63 -1.52
N VAL A 114 8.04 6.59 -1.20
CA VAL A 114 6.84 6.35 -0.40
C VAL A 114 5.63 6.66 -1.26
N VAL A 115 4.71 5.71 -1.35
CA VAL A 115 3.47 5.88 -2.11
C VAL A 115 2.28 5.80 -1.17
N CYS A 116 1.21 6.51 -1.55
CA CYS A 116 -0.03 6.53 -0.79
C CYS A 116 -1.17 6.85 -1.76
N ARG A 117 -2.18 5.98 -1.81
CA ARG A 117 -3.33 6.17 -2.68
C ARG A 117 -4.61 6.16 -1.85
N ASP A 118 -5.41 7.22 -2.01
CA ASP A 118 -6.74 7.35 -1.39
C ASP A 118 -6.75 7.20 0.13
N LEU A 119 -5.63 7.49 0.80
CA LEU A 119 -5.51 7.32 2.25
C LEU A 119 -5.77 8.61 3.02
N THR A 120 -5.31 9.75 2.53
CA THR A 120 -5.25 10.99 3.31
C THR A 120 -6.60 11.47 3.82
N TRP A 121 -7.69 11.19 3.09
CA TRP A 121 -9.03 11.58 3.49
C TRP A 121 -9.58 10.79 4.67
N THR A 122 -8.99 9.62 4.98
CA THR A 122 -9.41 8.77 6.11
C THR A 122 -8.52 8.91 7.34
N LEU A 123 -7.43 9.69 7.26
CA LEU A 123 -6.51 9.84 8.37
C LEU A 123 -7.03 10.81 9.42
N ALA A 124 -6.75 10.51 10.70
CA ALA A 124 -7.02 11.42 11.80
C ALA A 124 -6.13 12.67 11.72
N ASP A 125 -4.89 12.51 11.26
CA ASP A 125 -3.92 13.60 11.08
C ASP A 125 -3.13 13.38 9.78
N PRO A 126 -3.67 13.86 8.63
CA PRO A 126 -2.99 13.68 7.34
C PRO A 126 -1.60 14.32 7.27
N LEU A 127 -1.37 15.39 8.04
CA LEU A 127 -0.09 16.11 8.01
C LEU A 127 1.06 15.28 8.59
N SER A 128 0.77 14.25 9.38
CA SER A 128 1.81 13.39 9.93
C SER A 128 2.62 12.67 8.85
N LEU A 129 2.04 12.48 7.66
CA LEU A 129 2.71 11.78 6.55
C LEU A 129 3.92 12.55 6.01
N ILE A 130 3.94 13.87 6.13
CA ILE A 130 5.06 14.67 5.59
C ILE A 130 6.35 14.50 6.38
N HIS A 131 6.30 13.85 7.54
CA HIS A 131 7.46 13.63 8.40
C HIS A 131 8.04 12.20 8.29
N ILE A 132 7.60 11.42 7.32
CA ILE A 132 8.08 10.05 7.11
C ILE A 132 9.50 10.00 6.55
#